data_93694e89397282c08897f94c474fcb0d
#
_entry.id   93694e89397282c08897f94c474fcb0d
#
_cell.length_a   1.000
_cell.length_b   1.000
_cell.length_c   1.000
_cell.angle_alpha   90.00
_cell.angle_beta   90.00
_cell.angle_gamma   90.00
#
_symmetry.space_group_name_H-M   'P 1'
#
loop_
_entity.id
_entity.type
_entity.pdbx_description
1 polymer ?
#
loop_
_entity_poly.entity_id
_entity_poly.type
_entity_poly.pdbx_seq_one_letter_code
_entity_poly.pdbx_strand_id
1 'polypeptide(L)'
;MLGSLAMDQDPKIKVRRNGPYLVTGGPPLTVKRPVESENGEPLTWKTRELEGESRSTYALCRCGQSGDKPFCDGTHSTVDFDGTETAPTEPYDERSTSYPGTGIEVFDDREICVHAGFCGNQVSNVWKMVDSTDDTVVRSQMIAMIERCPSGALSYAIAGDVIEPDLPLEVAIVPDGPLWLSGGIPVTRSDGEEVEIRNRITLCRCGASSNKPYCDGSHAEVGFSHDPTVPDGDS
;
A
#
# COMPACT_ATOMS: atom_id res chain seq x y z
N MET A 1 -24.49 -6.94 28.58
CA MET A 1 -23.47 -5.88 28.66
C MET A 1 -22.21 -6.44 28.02
N LEU A 2 -22.02 -6.21 26.74
CA LEU A 2 -20.78 -6.54 26.04
C LEU A 2 -19.81 -5.39 26.30
N GLY A 3 -18.78 -5.68 27.09
CA GLY A 3 -17.74 -4.70 27.41
C GLY A 3 -17.04 -4.27 26.15
N SER A 4 -17.12 -3.00 25.83
CA SER A 4 -16.22 -2.30 24.92
C SER A 4 -14.80 -2.48 25.47
N LEU A 5 -14.02 -3.37 24.86
CA LEU A 5 -12.57 -3.35 25.03
C LEU A 5 -12.09 -2.06 24.38
N ALA A 6 -11.84 -1.06 25.20
CA ALA A 6 -11.24 0.18 24.79
C ALA A 6 -9.91 -0.12 24.09
N MET A 7 -9.80 0.21 22.83
CA MET A 7 -8.54 0.30 22.10
C MET A 7 -7.80 1.50 22.70
N ASP A 8 -6.89 1.23 23.63
CA ASP A 8 -6.25 2.25 24.49
C ASP A 8 -5.06 2.95 23.80
N GLN A 9 -4.84 2.73 22.52
CA GLN A 9 -3.78 3.36 21.72
C GLN A 9 -4.21 3.51 20.26
N ASP A 10 -3.93 4.70 19.69
CA ASP A 10 -4.11 4.92 18.25
C ASP A 10 -3.24 3.94 17.41
N PRO A 11 -3.76 3.42 16.31
CA PRO A 11 -3.03 2.55 15.40
C PRO A 11 -1.74 3.20 14.90
N LYS A 12 -0.63 2.44 15.00
CA LYS A 12 0.67 2.86 14.46
C LYS A 12 1.56 1.65 14.14
N ILE A 13 2.53 1.88 13.27
CA ILE A 13 3.52 0.89 12.88
C ILE A 13 4.91 1.39 13.21
N LYS A 14 5.71 0.53 13.85
CA LYS A 14 7.13 0.77 14.06
C LYS A 14 7.94 -0.27 13.29
N VAL A 15 8.80 0.19 12.40
CA VAL A 15 9.76 -0.66 11.69
C VAL A 15 10.86 -1.08 12.66
N ARG A 16 11.21 -2.35 12.71
CA ARG A 16 12.34 -2.84 13.49
C ARG A 16 13.58 -2.97 12.60
N ARG A 17 14.73 -2.53 13.12
CA ARG A 17 16.00 -2.64 12.38
C ARG A 17 16.25 -4.10 11.99
N ASN A 18 16.44 -4.36 10.69
CA ASN A 18 16.58 -5.70 10.10
C ASN A 18 15.53 -6.70 10.62
N GLY A 19 14.32 -6.23 10.88
CA GLY A 19 13.25 -7.01 11.50
C GLY A 19 11.86 -6.66 10.96
N PRO A 20 10.80 -7.08 11.67
CA PRO A 20 9.42 -6.94 11.22
C PRO A 20 8.87 -5.51 11.35
N TYR A 21 7.67 -5.33 10.83
CA TYR A 21 6.78 -4.24 11.19
C TYR A 21 6.04 -4.60 12.48
N LEU A 22 6.20 -3.82 13.53
CA LEU A 22 5.44 -3.95 14.77
C LEU A 22 4.20 -3.05 14.68
N VAL A 23 3.04 -3.66 14.58
CA VAL A 23 1.73 -2.99 14.51
C VAL A 23 1.13 -2.95 15.91
N THR A 24 0.65 -1.79 16.34
CA THR A 24 -0.03 -1.57 17.63
C THR A 24 -1.32 -0.80 17.41
N GLY A 25 -2.22 -0.78 18.41
CA GLY A 25 -3.51 -0.11 18.33
C GLY A 25 -4.57 -0.91 17.56
N GLY A 26 -4.25 -2.14 17.15
CA GLY A 26 -5.20 -3.13 16.61
C GLY A 26 -5.94 -2.71 15.33
N PRO A 27 -5.29 -2.07 14.33
CA PRO A 27 -5.97 -1.85 13.06
C PRO A 27 -6.42 -3.19 12.47
N PRO A 28 -7.60 -3.26 11.83
CA PRO A 28 -8.06 -4.46 11.16
C PRO A 28 -7.02 -4.97 10.16
N LEU A 29 -6.83 -6.30 10.11
CA LEU A 29 -6.01 -6.96 9.12
C LEU A 29 -6.92 -7.59 8.07
N THR A 30 -6.78 -7.16 6.82
CA THR A 30 -7.63 -7.59 5.71
C THR A 30 -6.80 -8.13 4.55
N VAL A 31 -7.46 -8.68 3.54
CA VAL A 31 -6.86 -9.06 2.26
C VAL A 31 -7.52 -8.26 1.16
N LYS A 32 -6.73 -7.58 0.34
CA LYS A 32 -7.21 -6.86 -0.85
C LYS A 32 -6.64 -7.50 -2.11
N ARG A 33 -7.53 -8.03 -2.93
CA ARG A 33 -7.20 -8.66 -4.20
C ARG A 33 -7.68 -7.79 -5.37
N PRO A 34 -6.87 -7.56 -6.40
CA PRO A 34 -7.37 -6.94 -7.61
C PRO A 34 -8.42 -7.86 -8.27
N VAL A 35 -9.50 -7.25 -8.74
CA VAL A 35 -10.45 -7.89 -9.66
C VAL A 35 -10.03 -7.49 -11.05
N GLU A 36 -9.73 -8.48 -11.89
CA GLU A 36 -9.21 -8.26 -13.22
C GLU A 36 -10.27 -8.57 -14.29
N SER A 37 -10.13 -7.91 -15.44
CA SER A 37 -10.87 -8.26 -16.66
C SER A 37 -10.36 -9.60 -17.23
N GLU A 38 -11.06 -10.13 -18.24
CA GLU A 38 -10.62 -11.31 -18.99
C GLU A 38 -9.24 -11.13 -19.65
N ASN A 39 -8.80 -9.89 -19.83
CA ASN A 39 -7.50 -9.55 -20.43
C ASN A 39 -6.42 -9.19 -19.38
N GLY A 40 -6.69 -9.41 -18.09
CA GLY A 40 -5.74 -9.13 -17.00
C GLY A 40 -5.63 -7.66 -16.60
N GLU A 41 -6.57 -6.79 -17.02
CA GLU A 41 -6.59 -5.40 -16.58
C GLU A 41 -7.21 -5.29 -15.18
N PRO A 42 -6.56 -4.62 -14.21
CA PRO A 42 -7.12 -4.44 -12.88
C PRO A 42 -8.26 -3.41 -12.93
N LEU A 43 -9.45 -3.85 -12.52
CA LEU A 43 -10.69 -3.05 -12.58
C LEU A 43 -11.03 -2.42 -11.24
N THR A 44 -10.88 -3.15 -10.15
CA THR A 44 -11.20 -2.71 -8.79
C THR A 44 -10.54 -3.60 -7.75
N TRP A 45 -10.74 -3.30 -6.47
CA TRP A 45 -10.27 -4.09 -5.35
C TRP A 45 -11.42 -4.83 -4.68
N LYS A 46 -11.22 -6.10 -4.35
CA LYS A 46 -12.09 -6.88 -3.49
C LYS A 46 -11.43 -7.05 -2.13
N THR A 47 -12.11 -6.61 -1.07
CA THR A 47 -11.65 -6.74 0.31
C THR A 47 -12.28 -7.96 0.98
N ARG A 48 -11.50 -8.69 1.78
CA ARG A 48 -11.93 -9.77 2.65
C ARG A 48 -11.29 -9.59 4.02
N GLU A 49 -12.05 -9.73 5.09
CA GLU A 49 -11.51 -9.79 6.44
C GLU A 49 -10.76 -11.10 6.68
N LEU A 50 -9.68 -11.05 7.44
CA LEU A 50 -9.03 -12.25 7.97
C LEU A 50 -9.71 -12.63 9.28
N GLU A 51 -10.46 -13.71 9.26
CA GLU A 51 -11.19 -14.21 10.43
C GLU A 51 -10.22 -14.62 11.55
N GLY A 52 -10.55 -14.25 12.78
CA GLY A 52 -9.78 -14.62 13.98
C GLY A 52 -8.54 -13.78 14.25
N GLU A 53 -8.22 -12.78 13.44
CA GLU A 53 -6.98 -12.00 13.54
C GLU A 53 -7.15 -10.64 14.24
N SER A 54 -8.15 -10.48 15.09
CA SER A 54 -8.30 -9.28 15.93
C SER A 54 -7.28 -9.30 17.05
N ARG A 55 -6.13 -8.64 16.86
CA ARG A 55 -5.04 -8.52 17.84
C ARG A 55 -4.75 -7.04 18.08
N SER A 56 -4.59 -6.62 19.32
CA SER A 56 -4.19 -5.25 19.66
C SER A 56 -2.74 -4.95 19.24
N THR A 57 -1.91 -5.97 19.15
CA THR A 57 -0.50 -5.86 18.74
C THR A 57 -0.10 -7.12 17.96
N TYR A 58 0.57 -6.93 16.82
CA TYR A 58 1.10 -8.02 16.01
C TYR A 58 2.34 -7.58 15.22
N ALA A 59 3.13 -8.56 14.78
CA ALA A 59 4.33 -8.32 13.99
C ALA A 59 4.16 -8.92 12.58
N LEU A 60 4.33 -8.11 11.54
CA LEU A 60 4.23 -8.55 10.15
C LEU A 60 5.60 -8.78 9.54
N CYS A 61 5.70 -9.84 8.74
CA CYS A 61 6.91 -10.22 8.05
C CYS A 61 7.34 -9.12 7.06
N ARG A 62 8.64 -8.78 7.09
CA ARG A 62 9.27 -7.79 6.21
C ARG A 62 10.38 -8.41 5.35
N CYS A 63 10.94 -9.57 5.77
CA CYS A 63 12.02 -10.25 5.05
C CYS A 63 11.54 -11.20 3.94
N GLY A 64 10.23 -11.50 3.88
CA GLY A 64 9.65 -12.40 2.90
C GLY A 64 9.86 -13.89 3.19
N GLN A 65 10.62 -14.26 4.24
CA GLN A 65 11.06 -15.64 4.50
C GLN A 65 10.36 -16.32 5.69
N SER A 66 9.43 -15.63 6.39
CA SER A 66 8.66 -16.23 7.48
C SER A 66 7.89 -17.48 6.99
N GLY A 67 7.86 -18.54 7.79
CA GLY A 67 6.99 -19.71 7.59
C GLY A 67 5.55 -19.48 8.05
N ASP A 68 5.29 -18.39 8.79
CA ASP A 68 3.97 -18.04 9.36
C ASP A 68 3.43 -16.73 8.76
N LYS A 69 3.64 -16.53 7.44
CA LYS A 69 3.16 -15.30 6.76
C LYS A 69 1.64 -15.14 6.91
N PRO A 70 1.13 -13.94 7.12
CA PRO A 70 1.81 -12.64 7.03
C PRO A 70 2.61 -12.26 8.27
N PHE A 71 2.58 -13.05 9.34
CA PHE A 71 3.23 -12.74 10.61
C PHE A 71 4.73 -13.03 10.58
N CYS A 72 5.44 -12.40 11.49
CA CYS A 72 6.86 -12.63 11.70
C CYS A 72 7.06 -13.79 12.70
N ASP A 73 7.80 -14.80 12.30
CA ASP A 73 8.22 -15.94 13.12
C ASP A 73 9.66 -15.87 13.63
N GLY A 74 10.37 -14.76 13.31
CA GLY A 74 11.76 -14.56 13.69
C GLY A 74 12.79 -15.02 12.66
N THR A 75 12.39 -15.62 11.54
CA THR A 75 13.26 -16.10 10.46
C THR A 75 14.23 -15.03 9.95
N HIS A 76 13.82 -13.73 9.96
CA HIS A 76 14.69 -12.61 9.57
C HIS A 76 16.03 -12.59 10.31
N SER A 77 16.15 -13.18 11.49
CA SER A 77 17.40 -13.23 12.26
C SER A 77 18.34 -14.36 11.85
N THR A 78 17.86 -15.32 11.04
CA THR A 78 18.62 -16.47 10.56
C THR A 78 18.94 -16.43 9.07
N VAL A 79 18.30 -15.51 8.36
CA VAL A 79 18.57 -15.20 6.94
C VAL A 79 19.32 -13.87 6.87
N ASP A 80 20.11 -13.67 5.82
CA ASP A 80 20.85 -12.40 5.59
C ASP A 80 19.89 -11.31 5.10
N PHE A 81 18.95 -10.90 5.97
CA PHE A 81 17.98 -9.87 5.67
C PHE A 81 18.53 -8.47 5.93
N ASP A 82 18.81 -7.72 4.85
CA ASP A 82 19.06 -6.29 4.93
C ASP A 82 17.74 -5.50 4.89
N GLY A 83 17.35 -5.00 6.04
CA GLY A 83 16.17 -4.15 6.21
C GLY A 83 16.50 -2.66 6.21
N THR A 84 17.66 -2.24 5.74
CA THR A 84 18.03 -0.82 5.65
C THR A 84 16.98 -0.03 4.86
N GLU A 85 16.54 1.07 5.44
CA GLU A 85 15.51 1.94 4.86
C GLU A 85 16.20 3.02 4.05
N THR A 86 15.88 3.06 2.77
CA THR A 86 16.53 3.90 1.74
C THR A 86 15.57 4.90 1.11
N ALA A 87 14.27 4.80 1.45
CA ALA A 87 13.27 5.71 0.92
C ALA A 87 13.58 7.17 1.29
N PRO A 88 13.33 8.11 0.36
CA PRO A 88 13.46 9.53 0.63
C PRO A 88 12.53 9.96 1.76
N THR A 89 12.93 11.00 2.48
CA THR A 89 12.17 11.60 3.60
C THR A 89 11.49 12.90 3.22
N GLU A 90 11.80 13.42 2.04
CA GLU A 90 11.18 14.62 1.51
C GLU A 90 9.66 14.40 1.36
N PRO A 91 8.84 15.43 1.57
CA PRO A 91 7.38 15.36 1.39
C PRO A 91 6.98 15.00 -0.04
N TYR A 92 5.80 14.42 -0.18
CA TYR A 92 5.24 14.00 -1.48
C TYR A 92 5.14 15.15 -2.49
N ASP A 93 4.75 16.34 -2.06
CA ASP A 93 4.59 17.52 -2.90
C ASP A 93 5.93 18.03 -3.46
N GLU A 94 7.04 17.77 -2.78
CA GLU A 94 8.38 18.11 -3.28
C GLU A 94 8.93 17.09 -4.29
N ARG A 95 8.45 15.84 -4.25
CA ARG A 95 8.91 14.75 -5.12
C ARG A 95 8.01 14.50 -6.32
N SER A 96 6.72 14.78 -6.18
CA SER A 96 5.73 14.46 -7.21
C SER A 96 5.84 15.39 -8.42
N THR A 97 5.61 14.82 -9.60
CA THR A 97 5.46 15.58 -10.85
C THR A 97 4.01 15.96 -11.04
N SER A 98 3.75 17.24 -11.32
CA SER A 98 2.42 17.78 -11.58
C SER A 98 2.07 17.71 -13.08
N TYR A 99 0.82 17.33 -13.34
CA TYR A 99 0.20 17.27 -14.68
C TYR A 99 -1.09 18.09 -14.65
N PRO A 100 -1.08 19.33 -15.17
CA PRO A 100 -2.26 20.19 -15.17
C PRO A 100 -3.28 19.74 -16.21
N GLY A 101 -4.56 19.65 -15.81
CA GLY A 101 -5.71 19.41 -16.66
C GLY A 101 -6.77 20.52 -16.53
N THR A 102 -7.90 20.38 -17.23
CA THR A 102 -9.00 21.32 -17.12
C THR A 102 -9.78 21.10 -15.83
N GLY A 103 -9.60 22.02 -14.85
CA GLY A 103 -10.27 21.99 -13.56
C GLY A 103 -9.82 20.86 -12.62
N ILE A 104 -8.67 20.27 -12.90
CA ILE A 104 -8.03 19.22 -12.10
C ILE A 104 -6.52 19.28 -12.31
N GLU A 105 -5.76 18.93 -11.31
CA GLU A 105 -4.31 18.73 -11.38
C GLU A 105 -3.99 17.34 -10.85
N VAL A 106 -3.19 16.57 -11.58
CA VAL A 106 -2.76 15.21 -11.19
C VAL A 106 -1.32 15.25 -10.75
N PHE A 107 -1.00 14.53 -9.67
CA PHE A 107 0.34 14.38 -9.15
C PHE A 107 0.80 12.94 -9.26
N ASP A 108 2.07 12.72 -9.57
CA ASP A 108 2.70 11.41 -9.73
C ASP A 108 4.07 11.37 -9.03
N ASP A 109 4.15 10.66 -7.90
CA ASP A 109 5.40 10.32 -7.24
C ASP A 109 5.80 8.88 -7.63
N ARG A 110 6.68 8.78 -8.62
CA ARG A 110 7.16 7.50 -9.13
C ARG A 110 7.95 6.67 -8.12
N GLU A 111 8.54 7.30 -7.13
CA GLU A 111 9.39 6.61 -6.15
C GLU A 111 8.60 5.67 -5.25
N ILE A 112 7.30 5.94 -5.04
CA ILE A 112 6.42 5.06 -4.26
C ILE A 112 5.50 4.20 -5.13
N CYS A 113 5.72 4.14 -6.44
CA CYS A 113 4.90 3.34 -7.35
C CYS A 113 5.14 1.84 -7.15
N VAL A 114 4.07 1.09 -6.87
CA VAL A 114 4.09 -0.37 -6.66
C VAL A 114 3.74 -1.17 -7.93
N HIS A 115 3.57 -0.49 -9.06
CA HIS A 115 3.22 -1.08 -10.36
C HIS A 115 1.92 -1.91 -10.36
N ALA A 116 0.91 -1.53 -9.55
CA ALA A 116 -0.36 -2.24 -9.45
C ALA A 116 -1.27 -2.16 -10.70
N GLY A 117 -0.90 -1.36 -11.71
CA GLY A 117 -1.52 -1.36 -13.03
C GLY A 117 -2.81 -0.53 -13.19
N PHE A 118 -3.41 0.00 -12.11
CA PHE A 118 -4.68 0.75 -12.19
C PHE A 118 -4.63 2.09 -12.93
N CYS A 119 -3.44 2.59 -13.24
CA CYS A 119 -3.23 3.88 -13.91
C CYS A 119 -3.34 3.82 -15.44
N GLY A 120 -3.62 2.65 -16.02
CA GLY A 120 -3.79 2.45 -17.46
C GLY A 120 -4.74 1.31 -17.77
N ASN A 121 -5.23 1.30 -19.00
CA ASN A 121 -6.00 0.22 -19.60
C ASN A 121 -5.59 0.09 -21.08
N GLN A 122 -6.20 -0.82 -21.84
CA GLN A 122 -5.88 -1.06 -23.25
C GLN A 122 -6.11 0.18 -24.15
N VAL A 123 -6.94 1.14 -23.72
CA VAL A 123 -7.33 2.28 -24.52
C VAL A 123 -6.52 3.53 -24.16
N SER A 124 -6.27 3.77 -22.86
CA SER A 124 -5.66 5.00 -22.38
C SER A 124 -4.97 4.82 -21.03
N ASN A 125 -4.39 5.88 -20.52
CA ASN A 125 -3.81 5.97 -19.19
C ASN A 125 -4.00 7.37 -18.59
N VAL A 126 -3.77 7.50 -17.28
CA VAL A 126 -3.96 8.75 -16.53
C VAL A 126 -3.25 9.94 -17.21
N TRP A 127 -1.99 9.77 -17.65
CA TRP A 127 -1.17 10.85 -18.24
C TRP A 127 -1.65 11.32 -19.61
N LYS A 128 -2.33 10.46 -20.37
CA LYS A 128 -2.99 10.86 -21.64
C LYS A 128 -4.37 11.45 -21.39
N MET A 129 -5.07 10.95 -20.37
CA MET A 129 -6.43 11.40 -20.06
C MET A 129 -6.45 12.81 -19.48
N VAL A 130 -5.37 13.24 -18.78
CA VAL A 130 -5.30 14.58 -18.19
C VAL A 130 -5.45 15.69 -19.21
N ASP A 131 -4.96 15.49 -20.43
CA ASP A 131 -5.06 16.44 -21.55
C ASP A 131 -6.50 16.61 -22.07
N SER A 132 -7.42 15.72 -21.71
CA SER A 132 -8.81 15.68 -22.18
C SER A 132 -9.83 15.79 -21.03
N THR A 133 -9.44 16.41 -19.92
CA THR A 133 -10.28 16.53 -18.71
C THR A 133 -11.35 17.62 -18.78
N ASP A 134 -11.45 18.37 -19.88
CA ASP A 134 -12.62 19.15 -20.28
C ASP A 134 -13.84 18.24 -20.55
N ASP A 135 -13.64 17.02 -21.04
CA ASP A 135 -14.66 15.97 -21.06
C ASP A 135 -14.85 15.39 -19.67
N THR A 136 -16.06 15.55 -19.12
CA THR A 136 -16.40 15.09 -17.76
C THR A 136 -16.39 13.57 -17.62
N VAL A 137 -16.63 12.81 -18.68
CA VAL A 137 -16.56 11.33 -18.68
C VAL A 137 -15.11 10.89 -18.56
N VAL A 138 -14.21 11.47 -19.38
CA VAL A 138 -12.77 11.19 -19.32
C VAL A 138 -12.23 11.54 -17.94
N ARG A 139 -12.56 12.73 -17.42
CA ARG A 139 -12.15 13.17 -16.09
C ARG A 139 -12.61 12.21 -14.98
N SER A 140 -13.88 11.77 -15.00
CA SER A 140 -14.40 10.84 -13.99
C SER A 140 -13.74 9.47 -14.06
N GLN A 141 -13.45 8.96 -15.26
CA GLN A 141 -12.72 7.70 -15.44
C GLN A 141 -11.29 7.80 -14.90
N MET A 142 -10.59 8.90 -15.22
CA MET A 142 -9.24 9.16 -14.75
C MET A 142 -9.18 9.23 -13.22
N ILE A 143 -10.11 9.96 -12.58
CA ILE A 143 -10.22 10.03 -11.12
C ILE A 143 -10.39 8.63 -10.53
N ALA A 144 -11.30 7.83 -11.08
CA ALA A 144 -11.52 6.47 -10.62
C ALA A 144 -10.28 5.56 -10.77
N MET A 145 -9.41 5.79 -11.76
CA MET A 145 -8.12 5.10 -11.89
C MET A 145 -7.13 5.56 -10.81
N ILE A 146 -7.04 6.86 -10.56
CA ILE A 146 -6.16 7.45 -9.54
C ILE A 146 -6.54 6.94 -8.15
N GLU A 147 -7.83 6.94 -7.80
CA GLU A 147 -8.33 6.52 -6.48
C GLU A 147 -8.07 5.04 -6.18
N ARG A 148 -7.89 4.21 -7.21
CA ARG A 148 -7.53 2.79 -7.06
C ARG A 148 -6.04 2.53 -6.89
N CYS A 149 -5.18 3.53 -7.03
CA CYS A 149 -3.74 3.40 -6.81
C CYS A 149 -3.45 3.08 -5.33
N PRO A 150 -2.96 1.88 -4.98
CA PRO A 150 -2.86 1.47 -3.57
C PRO A 150 -1.73 2.19 -2.82
N SER A 151 -0.69 2.62 -3.52
CA SER A 151 0.46 3.30 -2.92
C SER A 151 0.24 4.81 -2.73
N GLY A 152 -0.81 5.39 -3.36
CA GLY A 152 -0.96 6.84 -3.41
C GLY A 152 0.11 7.54 -4.25
N ALA A 153 0.84 6.80 -5.11
CA ALA A 153 1.77 7.40 -6.07
C ALA A 153 1.05 8.41 -6.97
N LEU A 154 -0.20 8.12 -7.33
CA LEU A 154 -1.07 9.06 -8.00
C LEU A 154 -2.05 9.68 -7.02
N SER A 155 -2.16 11.02 -7.06
CA SER A 155 -3.18 11.80 -6.40
C SER A 155 -3.68 12.91 -7.31
N TYR A 156 -4.71 13.66 -6.91
CA TYR A 156 -5.21 14.78 -7.69
C TYR A 156 -5.73 15.91 -6.79
N ALA A 157 -5.77 17.12 -7.34
CA ALA A 157 -6.37 18.26 -6.70
C ALA A 157 -7.46 18.89 -7.57
N ILE A 158 -8.50 19.44 -6.95
CA ILE A 158 -9.55 20.24 -7.58
C ILE A 158 -9.58 21.59 -6.88
N ALA A 159 -9.48 22.67 -7.64
CA ALA A 159 -9.41 24.04 -7.12
C ALA A 159 -8.28 24.26 -6.06
N GLY A 160 -7.22 23.49 -6.14
CA GLY A 160 -6.07 23.54 -5.23
C GLY A 160 -6.17 22.62 -3.99
N ASP A 161 -7.34 22.03 -3.76
CA ASP A 161 -7.52 21.07 -2.66
C ASP A 161 -7.20 19.66 -3.12
N VAL A 162 -6.25 18.99 -2.45
CA VAL A 162 -5.93 17.58 -2.70
C VAL A 162 -7.09 16.71 -2.25
N ILE A 163 -7.56 15.86 -3.16
CA ILE A 163 -8.68 14.97 -2.92
C ILE A 163 -8.15 13.54 -2.79
N GLU A 164 -8.56 12.87 -1.72
CA GLU A 164 -8.24 11.47 -1.46
C GLU A 164 -9.55 10.66 -1.30
N PRO A 165 -9.58 9.38 -1.71
CA PRO A 165 -10.74 8.53 -1.49
C PRO A 165 -10.98 8.31 0.02
N ASP A 166 -12.24 8.10 0.39
CA ASP A 166 -12.62 7.69 1.75
C ASP A 166 -12.27 6.20 1.94
N LEU A 167 -11.15 5.95 2.62
CA LEU A 167 -10.63 4.60 2.88
C LEU A 167 -10.69 4.28 4.37
N PRO A 168 -11.08 3.05 4.75
CA PRO A 168 -11.06 2.63 6.14
C PRO A 168 -9.63 2.58 6.68
N LEU A 169 -9.48 2.80 7.99
CA LEU A 169 -8.22 2.61 8.68
C LEU A 169 -7.97 1.10 8.84
N GLU A 170 -7.04 0.56 8.05
CA GLU A 170 -6.72 -0.88 8.04
C GLU A 170 -5.31 -1.15 7.50
N VAL A 171 -4.81 -2.36 7.81
CA VAL A 171 -3.63 -2.96 7.17
C VAL A 171 -4.13 -4.09 6.28
N ALA A 172 -3.96 -3.96 4.98
CA ALA A 172 -4.36 -5.01 4.03
C ALA A 172 -3.14 -5.76 3.49
N ILE A 173 -3.30 -7.05 3.29
CA ILE A 173 -2.35 -7.90 2.58
C ILE A 173 -2.80 -7.97 1.13
N VAL A 174 -1.91 -7.58 0.21
CA VAL A 174 -2.12 -7.85 -1.20
C VAL A 174 -1.50 -9.21 -1.49
N PRO A 175 -2.25 -10.22 -1.97
CA PRO A 175 -1.69 -11.52 -2.35
C PRO A 175 -0.49 -11.36 -3.29
N ASP A 176 0.58 -12.10 -3.02
CA ASP A 176 1.85 -12.08 -3.75
C ASP A 176 2.49 -10.69 -3.88
N GLY A 177 2.04 -9.74 -3.08
CA GLY A 177 2.35 -8.32 -3.16
C GLY A 177 2.68 -7.67 -1.81
N PRO A 178 2.54 -6.35 -1.71
CA PRO A 178 2.87 -5.56 -0.51
C PRO A 178 1.88 -5.71 0.63
N LEU A 179 2.19 -5.03 1.74
CA LEU A 179 1.18 -4.54 2.67
C LEU A 179 0.61 -3.22 2.13
N TRP A 180 -0.69 -3.04 2.20
CA TRP A 180 -1.34 -1.78 1.88
C TRP A 180 -1.95 -1.18 3.15
N LEU A 181 -1.44 -0.03 3.56
CA LEU A 181 -1.95 0.74 4.68
C LEU A 181 -2.92 1.80 4.16
N SER A 182 -4.07 1.95 4.80
CA SER A 182 -5.04 3.01 4.50
C SER A 182 -5.55 3.69 5.77
N GLY A 183 -6.16 4.89 5.60
CA GLY A 183 -6.70 5.69 6.69
C GLY A 183 -5.66 6.43 7.52
N GLY A 184 -4.46 6.67 6.99
CA GLY A 184 -3.47 7.53 7.62
C GLY A 184 -2.74 6.91 8.83
N ILE A 185 -2.43 5.61 8.80
CA ILE A 185 -1.68 4.94 9.87
C ILE A 185 -0.24 5.47 9.93
N PRO A 186 0.21 6.08 11.05
CA PRO A 186 1.59 6.52 11.22
C PRO A 186 2.59 5.37 11.16
N VAL A 187 3.72 5.59 10.48
CA VAL A 187 4.82 4.63 10.36
C VAL A 187 6.11 5.29 10.79
N THR A 188 6.76 4.75 11.83
CA THR A 188 8.09 5.17 12.29
C THR A 188 9.13 4.21 11.76
N ARG A 189 10.14 4.69 11.09
CA ARG A 189 11.30 3.95 10.56
C ARG A 189 12.19 3.42 11.70
N SER A 190 13.08 2.51 11.37
CA SER A 190 14.01 1.92 12.35
C SER A 190 15.10 2.88 12.81
N ASP A 191 15.38 3.91 12.02
CA ASP A 191 16.29 5.03 12.35
C ASP A 191 15.63 6.12 13.21
N GLY A 192 14.31 6.06 13.39
CA GLY A 192 13.51 6.99 14.17
C GLY A 192 12.81 8.08 13.35
N GLU A 193 13.10 8.16 12.06
CA GLU A 193 12.42 9.08 11.15
C GLU A 193 10.95 8.65 10.94
N GLU A 194 10.06 9.61 10.80
CA GLU A 194 8.66 9.34 10.50
C GLU A 194 8.45 9.29 8.99
N VAL A 195 7.70 8.29 8.53
CA VAL A 195 7.18 8.28 7.16
C VAL A 195 6.07 9.30 7.06
N GLU A 196 6.01 10.07 5.98
CA GLU A 196 4.93 11.01 5.74
C GLU A 196 3.56 10.32 5.89
N ILE A 197 2.69 10.89 6.73
CA ILE A 197 1.34 10.35 6.94
C ILE A 197 0.51 10.64 5.70
N ARG A 198 0.14 9.58 5.00
CA ARG A 198 -0.69 9.64 3.80
C ARG A 198 -1.90 8.74 3.94
N ASN A 199 -2.97 9.07 3.23
CA ASN A 199 -4.21 8.29 3.24
C ASN A 199 -3.99 6.82 2.85
N ARG A 200 -3.01 6.56 1.98
CA ARG A 200 -2.66 5.21 1.50
C ARG A 200 -1.18 5.13 1.14
N ILE A 201 -0.55 4.05 1.56
CA ILE A 201 0.85 3.71 1.22
C ILE A 201 0.99 2.19 1.11
N THR A 202 2.02 1.75 0.40
CA THR A 202 2.36 0.32 0.33
C THR A 202 3.75 0.06 0.90
N LEU A 203 3.85 -0.94 1.80
CA LEU A 203 5.11 -1.33 2.43
C LEU A 203 5.61 -2.66 1.88
N CYS A 204 6.93 -2.76 1.76
CA CYS A 204 7.61 -3.96 1.29
C CYS A 204 7.38 -5.14 2.24
N ARG A 205 6.96 -6.29 1.69
CA ARG A 205 6.75 -7.54 2.41
C ARG A 205 7.66 -8.68 1.95
N CYS A 206 8.25 -8.56 0.75
CA CYS A 206 9.14 -9.56 0.16
C CYS A 206 10.61 -9.45 0.59
N GLY A 207 11.00 -8.31 1.17
CA GLY A 207 12.38 -8.02 1.58
C GLY A 207 13.28 -7.46 0.49
N ALA A 208 12.88 -7.50 -0.79
CA ALA A 208 13.72 -7.18 -1.94
C ALA A 208 13.64 -5.71 -2.42
N SER A 209 12.67 -4.92 -1.93
CA SER A 209 12.54 -3.51 -2.35
C SER A 209 13.87 -2.74 -2.17
N SER A 210 14.24 -1.94 -3.16
CA SER A 210 15.35 -1.00 -3.11
C SER A 210 14.95 0.34 -2.47
N ASN A 211 13.64 0.54 -2.24
CA ASN A 211 13.06 1.77 -1.68
C ASN A 211 12.36 1.51 -0.32
N LYS A 212 12.97 0.69 0.55
CA LYS A 212 12.38 0.38 1.87
C LYS A 212 12.21 1.64 2.72
N PRO A 213 11.10 1.77 3.47
CA PRO A 213 10.09 0.74 3.77
C PRO A 213 9.04 0.55 2.68
N TYR A 214 8.95 1.41 1.66
CA TYR A 214 7.96 1.30 0.59
C TYR A 214 8.19 0.07 -0.28
N CYS A 215 7.14 -0.38 -0.93
CA CYS A 215 7.20 -1.39 -1.98
C CYS A 215 7.44 -0.69 -3.32
N ASP A 216 8.39 -1.19 -4.09
CA ASP A 216 8.77 -0.72 -5.43
C ASP A 216 8.40 -1.70 -6.56
N GLY A 217 7.65 -2.76 -6.25
CA GLY A 217 7.27 -3.80 -7.22
C GLY A 217 8.23 -4.97 -7.32
N SER A 218 9.41 -4.94 -6.69
CA SER A 218 10.42 -6.02 -6.74
C SER A 218 9.88 -7.39 -6.33
N HIS A 219 8.75 -7.46 -5.60
CA HIS A 219 8.11 -8.72 -5.22
C HIS A 219 7.78 -9.61 -6.44
N ALA A 220 7.41 -9.00 -7.57
CA ALA A 220 7.13 -9.74 -8.81
C ALA A 220 8.42 -10.32 -9.43
N GLU A 221 9.52 -9.57 -9.40
CA GLU A 221 10.80 -9.98 -9.97
C GLU A 221 11.47 -11.12 -9.19
N VAL A 222 11.35 -11.08 -7.84
CA VAL A 222 11.93 -12.13 -6.98
C VAL A 222 11.02 -13.33 -6.80
N GLY A 223 9.85 -13.36 -7.45
CA GLY A 223 8.89 -14.46 -7.35
C GLY A 223 8.34 -14.63 -5.92
N PHE A 224 8.13 -13.52 -5.19
CA PHE A 224 7.53 -13.59 -3.86
C PHE A 224 6.09 -14.08 -3.95
N SER A 225 5.79 -15.16 -3.25
CA SER A 225 4.43 -15.73 -3.21
C SER A 225 3.95 -15.89 -1.77
N HIS A 226 2.78 -15.37 -1.50
CA HIS A 226 1.98 -15.62 -0.31
C HIS A 226 0.57 -15.07 -0.48
N ASP A 227 -0.39 -15.97 -0.47
CA ASP A 227 -1.83 -15.66 -0.46
C ASP A 227 -2.47 -16.20 0.83
N PRO A 228 -2.83 -15.33 1.80
CA PRO A 228 -3.41 -15.79 3.08
C PRO A 228 -4.82 -16.38 2.94
N THR A 229 -5.41 -16.37 1.76
CA THR A 229 -6.74 -16.94 1.49
C THR A 229 -6.70 -18.33 0.85
N VAL A 230 -5.49 -18.80 0.49
CA VAL A 230 -5.23 -20.15 -0.01
C VAL A 230 -4.53 -20.94 1.10
N PRO A 231 -5.03 -22.12 1.50
CA PRO A 231 -4.34 -22.98 2.47
C PRO A 231 -2.94 -23.35 1.97
N ASP A 232 -1.95 -23.38 2.90
CA ASP A 232 -0.61 -23.85 2.58
C ASP A 232 -0.68 -25.30 2.08
N GLY A 233 -0.42 -25.53 0.80
CA GLY A 233 -0.39 -26.86 0.19
C GLY A 233 -1.12 -27.00 -1.15
N ASP A 234 -1.84 -26.01 -1.62
CA ASP A 234 -2.57 -26.00 -2.91
C ASP A 234 -1.92 -25.06 -3.95
N SER A 235 -0.60 -25.07 -4.09
CA SER A 235 0.15 -24.31 -5.12
C SER A 235 0.79 -25.23 -6.16
#